data_a47806ec18804b025eb750a6426e42d2
#
_entry.id   a47806ec18804b025eb750a6426e42d2
#
_cell.length_a   1.000
_cell.length_b   1.000
_cell.length_c   1.000
_cell.angle_alpha   90.00
_cell.angle_beta   90.00
_cell.angle_gamma   90.00
#
_symmetry.space_group_name_H-M   'P 1'
#
loop_
_entity.id
_entity.type
_entity.pdbx_description
1 polymer ?
#
loop_
_entity_poly.entity_id
_entity_poly.type
_entity_poly.pdbx_seq_one_letter_code
_entity_poly.pdbx_strand_id
1 'polypeptide(L)'
;QTLRDVYAKHLFEAINWRDWQTAFEASYGKSLETFFQQWVYRAGAPQLFLSDTRLETTENGITVSGVLTQRKPYYALEADVVLETADRIFDRRVTIHSARSPFSFSVKERPLRLTVDPQVHLFRRLDPREMPPTVNSIKGAGALTVVRAADLDERWKTIARRLCTALSVDAAAIVREAEFISTPADRAPVLWIGKPDEAVRLPVHENQFTLNEREFKVSGKSYSRQTASFFSVFNTNEA
;
A
#
# COMPACT_ATOMS: atom_id res chain seq x y z
N GLN A 1 -15.12 -30.08 -8.47
CA GLN A 1 -16.27 -30.94 -8.83
C GLN A 1 -17.54 -30.10 -8.87
N THR A 2 -17.91 -29.34 -7.82
CA THR A 2 -19.16 -28.56 -7.69
C THR A 2 -19.47 -27.68 -8.92
N LEU A 3 -18.47 -26.98 -9.48
CA LEU A 3 -18.66 -26.14 -10.67
C LEU A 3 -19.12 -26.97 -11.88
N ARG A 4 -18.57 -28.19 -12.06
CA ARG A 4 -18.96 -29.10 -13.15
C ARG A 4 -20.39 -29.61 -12.97
N ASP A 5 -20.74 -29.91 -11.71
CA ASP A 5 -22.08 -30.44 -11.39
C ASP A 5 -23.15 -29.36 -11.61
N VAL A 6 -22.88 -28.11 -11.21
CA VAL A 6 -23.76 -26.97 -11.48
C VAL A 6 -23.92 -26.75 -12.98
N TYR A 7 -22.81 -26.76 -13.75
CA TYR A 7 -22.85 -26.61 -15.20
C TYR A 7 -23.66 -27.73 -15.86
N ALA A 8 -23.43 -28.98 -15.48
CA ALA A 8 -24.16 -30.12 -16.07
C ALA A 8 -25.65 -30.10 -15.75
N LYS A 9 -26.03 -29.67 -14.55
CA LYS A 9 -27.40 -29.62 -14.07
C LYS A 9 -28.19 -28.46 -14.69
N HIS A 10 -27.54 -27.32 -14.92
CA HIS A 10 -28.20 -26.07 -15.33
C HIS A 10 -27.73 -25.57 -16.69
N LEU A 11 -27.38 -26.52 -17.59
CA LEU A 11 -26.96 -26.19 -18.94
C LEU A 11 -28.06 -25.44 -19.70
N PHE A 12 -27.73 -24.23 -20.18
CA PHE A 12 -28.66 -23.30 -20.84
C PHE A 12 -29.79 -22.74 -19.97
N GLU A 13 -29.72 -22.89 -18.65
CA GLU A 13 -30.64 -22.27 -17.69
C GLU A 13 -30.03 -21.03 -17.03
N ALA A 14 -30.89 -20.07 -16.70
CA ALA A 14 -30.46 -18.94 -15.85
C ALA A 14 -30.45 -19.38 -14.39
N ILE A 15 -29.33 -19.22 -13.73
CA ILE A 15 -29.17 -19.54 -12.31
C ILE A 15 -28.79 -18.29 -11.53
N ASN A 16 -29.08 -18.27 -10.23
CA ASN A 16 -28.82 -17.18 -9.33
C ASN A 16 -27.83 -17.60 -8.22
N TRP A 17 -27.41 -16.66 -7.37
CA TRP A 17 -26.47 -16.93 -6.30
C TRP A 17 -26.95 -17.94 -5.25
N ARG A 18 -28.26 -18.10 -5.07
CA ARG A 18 -28.82 -19.11 -4.18
C ARG A 18 -28.62 -20.53 -4.72
N ASP A 19 -28.73 -20.69 -6.03
CA ASP A 19 -28.46 -21.98 -6.68
C ASP A 19 -26.98 -22.37 -6.51
N TRP A 20 -26.07 -21.42 -6.64
CA TRP A 20 -24.65 -21.60 -6.34
C TRP A 20 -24.41 -21.95 -4.88
N GLN A 21 -25.03 -21.23 -3.96
CA GLN A 21 -24.93 -21.51 -2.52
C GLN A 21 -25.37 -22.94 -2.21
N THR A 22 -26.55 -23.34 -2.68
CA THR A 22 -27.09 -24.69 -2.48
C THR A 22 -26.13 -25.77 -2.99
N ALA A 23 -25.58 -25.58 -4.20
CA ALA A 23 -24.65 -26.55 -4.77
C ALA A 23 -23.33 -26.66 -3.98
N PHE A 24 -22.79 -25.52 -3.52
CA PHE A 24 -21.58 -25.53 -2.70
C PHE A 24 -21.84 -26.12 -1.31
N GLU A 25 -22.97 -25.82 -0.67
CA GLU A 25 -23.37 -26.41 0.62
C GLU A 25 -23.55 -27.94 0.52
N ALA A 26 -24.18 -28.40 -0.54
CA ALA A 26 -24.33 -29.85 -0.80
C ALA A 26 -22.96 -30.55 -0.94
N SER A 27 -22.02 -29.93 -1.62
CA SER A 27 -20.66 -30.47 -1.82
C SER A 27 -19.79 -30.36 -0.59
N TYR A 28 -19.91 -29.26 0.19
CA TYR A 28 -19.11 -28.98 1.38
C TYR A 28 -19.62 -29.69 2.64
N GLY A 29 -20.91 -30.05 2.66
CA GLY A 29 -21.57 -30.70 3.78
C GLY A 29 -21.87 -29.79 4.99
N LYS A 30 -21.74 -28.46 4.82
CA LYS A 30 -22.04 -27.46 5.87
C LYS A 30 -22.67 -26.24 5.24
N SER A 31 -23.41 -25.45 6.05
CA SER A 31 -23.97 -24.19 5.60
C SER A 31 -22.88 -23.19 5.25
N LEU A 32 -23.05 -22.51 4.12
CA LEU A 32 -22.24 -21.40 3.66
C LEU A 32 -23.03 -20.07 3.67
N GLU A 33 -24.16 -20.02 4.38
CA GLU A 33 -25.02 -18.84 4.44
C GLU A 33 -24.23 -17.59 4.88
N THR A 34 -23.48 -17.68 5.98
CA THR A 34 -22.65 -16.56 6.48
C THR A 34 -21.63 -16.09 5.44
N PHE A 35 -21.01 -17.02 4.70
CA PHE A 35 -20.09 -16.69 3.61
C PHE A 35 -20.79 -15.94 2.50
N PHE A 36 -21.93 -16.46 1.99
CA PHE A 36 -22.68 -15.81 0.92
C PHE A 36 -23.26 -14.46 1.33
N GLN A 37 -23.78 -14.34 2.55
CA GLN A 37 -24.24 -13.07 3.10
C GLN A 37 -23.11 -12.03 3.17
N GLN A 38 -21.93 -12.45 3.52
CA GLN A 38 -20.78 -11.56 3.69
C GLN A 38 -20.15 -11.16 2.36
N TRP A 39 -19.98 -12.09 1.42
CA TRP A 39 -19.15 -11.90 0.23
C TRP A 39 -19.94 -11.73 -1.07
N VAL A 40 -21.20 -12.13 -1.09
CA VAL A 40 -22.05 -12.08 -2.29
C VAL A 40 -23.16 -11.05 -2.14
N TYR A 41 -23.88 -11.07 -1.01
CA TYR A 41 -25.06 -10.22 -0.85
C TYR A 41 -24.77 -8.88 -0.17
N ARG A 42 -23.68 -8.78 0.57
CA ARG A 42 -23.28 -7.52 1.20
C ARG A 42 -22.43 -6.70 0.21
N ALA A 43 -22.77 -5.42 0.05
CA ALA A 43 -21.95 -4.48 -0.71
C ALA A 43 -20.73 -4.03 0.13
N GLY A 44 -19.61 -3.75 -0.57
CA GLY A 44 -18.37 -3.27 0.03
C GLY A 44 -17.32 -4.36 0.24
N ALA A 45 -16.27 -4.01 0.95
CA ALA A 45 -15.15 -4.90 1.27
C ALA A 45 -14.57 -4.56 2.65
N PRO A 46 -13.96 -5.51 3.37
CA PRO A 46 -13.30 -5.24 4.64
C PRO A 46 -12.14 -4.27 4.46
N GLN A 47 -11.93 -3.42 5.46
CA GLN A 47 -10.76 -2.55 5.59
C GLN A 47 -9.98 -2.99 6.82
N LEU A 48 -8.76 -3.45 6.62
CA LEU A 48 -7.85 -3.88 7.66
C LEU A 48 -6.71 -2.89 7.83
N PHE A 49 -6.32 -2.68 9.07
CA PHE A 49 -5.19 -1.81 9.41
C PHE A 49 -4.34 -2.50 10.46
N LEU A 50 -3.03 -2.38 10.30
CA LEU A 50 -2.08 -2.73 11.34
C LEU A 50 -1.96 -1.56 12.32
N SER A 51 -2.14 -1.81 13.61
CA SER A 51 -2.04 -0.82 14.67
C SER A 51 -1.34 -1.37 15.90
N ASP A 52 -0.96 -0.49 16.83
CA ASP A 52 -0.37 -0.83 18.12
C ASP A 52 0.83 -1.80 18.02
N THR A 53 1.63 -1.64 16.96
CA THR A 53 2.82 -2.46 16.76
C THR A 53 3.86 -2.13 17.83
N ARG A 54 4.35 -3.16 18.53
CA ARG A 54 5.37 -3.05 19.58
C ARG A 54 6.46 -4.09 19.37
N LEU A 55 7.65 -3.70 19.74
CA LEU A 55 8.83 -4.55 19.76
C LEU A 55 9.39 -4.53 21.18
N GLU A 56 9.41 -5.69 21.83
CA GLU A 56 9.94 -5.88 23.19
C GLU A 56 11.10 -6.85 23.13
N THR A 57 12.27 -6.37 23.58
CA THR A 57 13.48 -7.21 23.65
C THR A 57 13.63 -7.71 25.07
N THR A 58 13.78 -9.02 25.23
CA THR A 58 14.02 -9.71 26.49
C THR A 58 15.30 -10.55 26.42
N GLU A 59 15.76 -11.08 27.52
CA GLU A 59 16.91 -12.02 27.55
C GLU A 59 16.69 -13.27 26.68
N ASN A 60 15.42 -13.65 26.47
CA ASN A 60 15.04 -14.87 25.72
C ASN A 60 14.74 -14.63 24.23
N GLY A 61 14.78 -13.39 23.78
CA GLY A 61 14.49 -13.03 22.39
C GLY A 61 13.70 -11.74 22.23
N ILE A 62 13.12 -11.57 21.08
CA ILE A 62 12.37 -10.39 20.68
C ILE A 62 10.93 -10.78 20.44
N THR A 63 10.00 -10.10 21.12
CA THR A 63 8.57 -10.22 20.89
C THR A 63 8.09 -9.09 20.02
N VAL A 64 7.49 -9.39 18.89
CA VAL A 64 6.79 -8.44 18.02
C VAL A 64 5.30 -8.67 18.19
N SER A 65 4.58 -7.67 18.65
CA SER A 65 3.13 -7.72 18.82
C SER A 65 2.45 -6.62 18.02
N GLY A 66 1.18 -6.83 17.69
CA GLY A 66 0.37 -5.84 16.98
C GLY A 66 -1.10 -6.21 17.05
N VAL A 67 -1.92 -5.34 16.52
CA VAL A 67 -3.37 -5.52 16.44
C VAL A 67 -3.83 -5.29 15.01
N LEU A 68 -4.51 -6.26 14.42
CA LEU A 68 -5.28 -6.04 13.21
C LEU A 68 -6.60 -5.38 13.60
N THR A 69 -6.80 -4.17 13.13
CA THR A 69 -8.05 -3.42 13.33
C THR A 69 -8.90 -3.47 12.07
N GLN A 70 -10.21 -3.52 12.25
CA GLN A 70 -11.17 -3.56 11.17
C GLN A 70 -12.20 -2.44 11.34
N ARG A 71 -12.49 -1.70 10.27
CA ARG A 71 -13.60 -0.73 10.25
C ARG A 71 -14.93 -1.42 10.01
N LYS A 72 -16.01 -0.85 10.56
CA LYS A 72 -17.37 -1.33 10.26
C LYS A 72 -17.70 -1.16 8.77
N PRO A 73 -18.48 -2.07 8.20
CA PRO A 73 -19.03 -3.28 8.78
C PRO A 73 -17.97 -4.38 8.98
N TYR A 74 -18.02 -5.09 10.09
CA TYR A 74 -17.05 -6.15 10.37
C TYR A 74 -17.33 -7.39 9.52
N TYR A 75 -16.24 -8.03 9.11
CA TYR A 75 -16.22 -9.27 8.35
C TYR A 75 -15.56 -10.37 9.20
N ALA A 76 -16.11 -11.58 9.15
CA ALA A 76 -15.44 -12.75 9.67
C ALA A 76 -14.46 -13.26 8.59
N LEU A 77 -13.16 -13.20 8.87
CA LEU A 77 -12.12 -13.57 7.90
C LEU A 77 -10.84 -14.02 8.61
N GLU A 78 -9.95 -14.60 7.87
CA GLU A 78 -8.60 -14.95 8.31
C GLU A 78 -7.59 -14.18 7.45
N ALA A 79 -6.60 -13.57 8.10
CA ALA A 79 -5.52 -12.86 7.42
C ALA A 79 -4.18 -13.48 7.81
N ASP A 80 -3.32 -13.68 6.82
CA ASP A 80 -1.95 -14.07 7.07
C ASP A 80 -1.12 -12.84 7.47
N VAL A 81 -0.43 -12.93 8.60
CA VAL A 81 0.53 -11.93 9.08
C VAL A 81 1.91 -12.55 9.00
N VAL A 82 2.82 -11.88 8.32
CA VAL A 82 4.16 -12.37 8.05
C VAL A 82 5.20 -11.45 8.66
N LEU A 83 6.10 -12.03 9.46
CA LEU A 83 7.26 -11.37 10.04
C LEU A 83 8.53 -11.87 9.34
N GLU A 84 9.25 -10.96 8.73
CA GLU A 84 10.55 -11.23 8.10
C GLU A 84 11.68 -10.84 9.06
N THR A 85 12.68 -11.72 9.18
CA THR A 85 13.97 -11.44 9.84
C THR A 85 15.08 -11.58 8.80
N ALA A 86 16.34 -11.37 9.18
CA ALA A 86 17.46 -11.51 8.27
C ALA A 86 17.59 -12.94 7.68
N ASP A 87 17.20 -13.96 8.46
CA ASP A 87 17.46 -15.36 8.11
C ASP A 87 16.20 -16.18 7.88
N ARG A 88 15.04 -15.72 8.35
CA ARG A 88 13.79 -16.48 8.36
C ARG A 88 12.55 -15.63 8.12
N ILE A 89 11.52 -16.33 7.69
CA ILE A 89 10.17 -15.80 7.55
C ILE A 89 9.27 -16.59 8.50
N PHE A 90 8.49 -15.88 9.30
CA PHE A 90 7.49 -16.44 10.20
C PHE A 90 6.12 -15.99 9.74
N ASP A 91 5.19 -16.91 9.61
CA ASP A 91 3.81 -16.63 9.26
C ASP A 91 2.86 -17.00 10.39
N ARG A 92 1.77 -16.27 10.50
CA ARG A 92 0.68 -16.54 11.42
C ARG A 92 -0.64 -16.17 10.79
N ARG A 93 -1.58 -17.10 10.80
CA ARG A 93 -2.96 -16.84 10.42
C ARG A 93 -3.72 -16.28 11.61
N VAL A 94 -4.28 -15.10 11.44
CA VAL A 94 -5.05 -14.36 12.44
C VAL A 94 -6.52 -14.38 12.06
N THR A 95 -7.36 -14.94 12.95
CA THR A 95 -8.81 -14.93 12.76
C THR A 95 -9.39 -13.60 13.25
N ILE A 96 -10.20 -12.99 12.42
CA ILE A 96 -10.74 -11.64 12.63
C ILE A 96 -12.27 -11.71 12.58
N HIS A 97 -12.93 -11.37 13.68
CA HIS A 97 -14.40 -11.33 13.79
C HIS A 97 -14.92 -10.00 14.33
N SER A 98 -14.03 -9.13 14.77
CA SER A 98 -14.37 -7.92 15.51
C SER A 98 -13.51 -6.75 15.08
N ALA A 99 -13.68 -5.61 15.75
CA ALA A 99 -12.90 -4.41 15.49
C ALA A 99 -11.39 -4.59 15.67
N ARG A 100 -10.96 -5.50 16.57
CA ARG A 100 -9.58 -5.64 17.02
C ARG A 100 -9.23 -7.12 17.19
N SER A 101 -8.16 -7.55 16.56
CA SER A 101 -7.62 -8.91 16.65
C SER A 101 -6.12 -8.83 16.93
N PRO A 102 -5.67 -9.10 18.17
CA PRO A 102 -4.26 -9.05 18.53
C PRO A 102 -3.49 -10.26 17.99
N PHE A 103 -2.22 -10.07 17.74
CA PHE A 103 -1.28 -11.13 17.39
C PHE A 103 0.11 -10.84 17.97
N SER A 104 0.96 -11.87 18.05
CA SER A 104 2.35 -11.72 18.45
C SER A 104 3.23 -12.78 17.83
N PHE A 105 4.50 -12.44 17.64
CA PHE A 105 5.58 -13.36 17.27
C PHE A 105 6.66 -13.31 18.35
N SER A 106 7.32 -14.44 18.60
CA SER A 106 8.52 -14.49 19.41
C SER A 106 9.66 -15.04 18.55
N VAL A 107 10.69 -14.22 18.34
CA VAL A 107 11.82 -14.51 17.47
C VAL A 107 13.13 -14.25 18.20
N LYS A 108 14.22 -14.84 17.76
CA LYS A 108 15.57 -14.59 18.29
C LYS A 108 16.30 -13.55 17.46
N GLU A 109 16.05 -13.53 16.17
CA GLU A 109 16.68 -12.66 15.21
C GLU A 109 15.96 -11.31 15.16
N ARG A 110 16.69 -10.27 14.77
CA ARG A 110 16.13 -8.93 14.62
C ARG A 110 15.03 -8.91 13.55
N PRO A 111 13.82 -8.45 13.90
CA PRO A 111 12.75 -8.25 12.92
C PRO A 111 13.12 -7.15 11.92
N LEU A 112 12.81 -7.38 10.64
CA LEU A 112 13.05 -6.44 9.55
C LEU A 112 11.75 -5.86 9.02
N ARG A 113 10.72 -6.70 8.85
CA ARG A 113 9.46 -6.30 8.22
C ARG A 113 8.29 -7.10 8.76
N LEU A 114 7.18 -6.42 8.96
CA LEU A 114 5.89 -7.02 9.32
C LEU A 114 4.87 -6.67 8.23
N THR A 115 4.26 -7.69 7.63
CA THR A 115 3.34 -7.52 6.50
C THR A 115 2.03 -8.26 6.76
N VAL A 116 0.91 -7.67 6.37
CA VAL A 116 -0.41 -8.28 6.44
C VAL A 116 -0.84 -8.67 5.04
N ASP A 117 -1.28 -9.94 4.87
CA ASP A 117 -1.78 -10.48 3.61
C ASP A 117 -0.81 -10.22 2.41
N PRO A 118 0.47 -10.63 2.52
CA PRO A 118 1.50 -10.33 1.51
C PRO A 118 1.20 -10.95 0.15
N GLN A 119 0.41 -12.03 0.09
CA GLN A 119 0.00 -12.70 -1.13
C GLN A 119 -1.28 -12.10 -1.75
N VAL A 120 -1.88 -11.09 -1.10
CA VAL A 120 -3.12 -10.44 -1.53
C VAL A 120 -4.25 -11.45 -1.79
N HIS A 121 -4.37 -12.44 -0.89
CA HIS A 121 -5.43 -13.46 -0.98
C HIS A 121 -6.80 -12.95 -0.55
N LEU A 122 -6.84 -11.88 0.25
CA LEU A 122 -8.09 -11.31 0.73
C LEU A 122 -8.66 -10.30 -0.25
N PHE A 123 -9.95 -10.48 -0.56
CA PHE A 123 -10.71 -9.41 -1.18
C PHE A 123 -10.98 -8.32 -0.14
N ARG A 124 -10.13 -7.28 -0.11
CA ARG A 124 -10.24 -6.17 0.84
C ARG A 124 -9.90 -4.85 0.19
N ARG A 125 -10.38 -3.78 0.77
CA ARG A 125 -9.96 -2.44 0.38
C ARG A 125 -8.60 -2.16 1.03
N LEU A 126 -7.58 -1.98 0.22
CA LEU A 126 -6.24 -1.62 0.69
C LEU A 126 -6.22 -0.19 1.24
N ASP A 127 -5.40 0.02 2.26
CA ASP A 127 -5.03 1.38 2.68
C ASP A 127 -4.13 1.99 1.59
N PRO A 128 -4.25 3.29 1.28
CA PRO A 128 -3.35 3.94 0.33
C PRO A 128 -1.86 3.75 0.65
N ARG A 129 -1.50 3.60 1.92
CA ARG A 129 -0.13 3.33 2.38
C ARG A 129 0.39 1.94 2.02
N GLU A 130 -0.50 0.97 1.79
CA GLU A 130 -0.13 -0.39 1.36
C GLU A 130 0.08 -0.48 -0.15
N MET A 131 -0.39 0.52 -0.91
CA MET A 131 -0.26 0.52 -2.35
C MET A 131 1.10 1.09 -2.76
N PRO A 132 1.85 0.38 -3.61
CA PRO A 132 3.08 0.93 -4.16
C PRO A 132 2.79 2.25 -4.87
N PRO A 133 3.62 3.29 -4.66
CA PRO A 133 3.45 4.55 -5.36
C PRO A 133 3.70 4.35 -6.85
N THR A 134 2.79 4.85 -7.67
CA THR A 134 2.87 4.75 -9.14
C THR A 134 2.61 6.10 -9.79
N VAL A 135 3.06 6.25 -11.03
CA VAL A 135 2.73 7.45 -11.84
C VAL A 135 1.22 7.58 -12.04
N ASN A 136 0.50 6.48 -12.10
CA ASN A 136 -0.96 6.49 -12.23
C ASN A 136 -1.68 7.05 -10.99
N SER A 137 -1.11 6.92 -9.79
CA SER A 137 -1.69 7.56 -8.59
C SER A 137 -1.63 9.08 -8.66
N ILE A 138 -0.63 9.64 -9.33
CA ILE A 138 -0.53 11.07 -9.62
C ILE A 138 -1.53 11.48 -10.69
N LYS A 139 -1.64 10.72 -11.78
CA LYS A 139 -2.61 11.00 -12.86
C LYS A 139 -4.07 10.95 -12.40
N GLY A 140 -4.39 10.15 -11.41
CA GLY A 140 -5.74 10.07 -10.83
C GLY A 140 -6.03 11.14 -9.79
N ALA A 141 -5.08 11.98 -9.44
CA ALA A 141 -5.27 13.04 -8.47
C ALA A 141 -6.08 14.19 -9.07
N GLY A 142 -7.08 14.69 -8.33
CA GLY A 142 -7.88 15.86 -8.75
C GLY A 142 -7.08 17.16 -8.76
N ALA A 143 -5.96 17.22 -8.01
CA ALA A 143 -5.06 18.37 -7.95
C ALA A 143 -3.65 17.93 -7.55
N LEU A 144 -2.66 18.71 -7.94
CA LEU A 144 -1.24 18.47 -7.67
C LEU A 144 -0.59 19.73 -7.07
N THR A 145 0.15 19.56 -5.97
CA THR A 145 1.03 20.62 -5.47
C THR A 145 2.39 20.54 -6.13
N VAL A 146 2.84 21.60 -6.77
CA VAL A 146 4.18 21.67 -7.35
C VAL A 146 5.11 22.38 -6.39
N VAL A 147 6.15 21.67 -5.94
CA VAL A 147 7.21 22.23 -5.07
C VAL A 147 8.44 22.51 -5.90
N ARG A 148 8.93 23.73 -5.78
CA ARG A 148 10.14 24.18 -6.45
C ARG A 148 11.31 24.17 -5.45
N ALA A 149 12.39 23.43 -5.76
CA ALA A 149 13.64 23.51 -5.04
C ALA A 149 14.31 24.89 -5.23
N ALA A 150 15.14 25.28 -4.25
CA ALA A 150 15.74 26.62 -4.22
C ALA A 150 16.75 26.90 -5.35
N ASP A 151 17.41 25.84 -5.84
CA ASP A 151 18.49 25.90 -6.84
C ASP A 151 18.04 26.05 -8.31
N LEU A 152 16.72 26.17 -8.55
CA LEU A 152 16.18 26.19 -9.90
C LEU A 152 16.06 27.59 -10.50
N ASP A 153 16.49 27.74 -11.74
CA ASP A 153 16.27 28.93 -12.57
C ASP A 153 14.80 28.99 -13.10
N GLU A 154 14.46 30.04 -13.82
CA GLU A 154 13.09 30.26 -14.33
C GLU A 154 12.58 29.18 -15.32
N ARG A 155 13.45 28.35 -15.86
CA ARG A 155 13.09 27.25 -16.79
C ARG A 155 12.24 26.18 -16.11
N TRP A 156 12.32 26.09 -14.77
CA TRP A 156 11.49 25.15 -14.01
C TRP A 156 9.98 25.32 -14.26
N LYS A 157 9.51 26.54 -14.49
CA LYS A 157 8.09 26.82 -14.78
C LYS A 157 7.61 26.12 -16.04
N THR A 158 8.46 26.07 -17.05
CA THR A 158 8.15 25.36 -18.30
C THR A 158 8.15 23.85 -18.09
N ILE A 159 9.10 23.34 -17.31
CA ILE A 159 9.17 21.91 -16.95
C ILE A 159 7.94 21.51 -16.16
N ALA A 160 7.57 22.26 -15.12
CA ALA A 160 6.39 22.02 -14.31
C ALA A 160 5.11 21.95 -15.16
N ARG A 161 4.92 22.93 -16.03
CA ARG A 161 3.75 23.00 -16.91
C ARG A 161 3.68 21.79 -17.85
N ARG A 162 4.82 21.42 -18.49
CA ARG A 162 4.89 20.25 -19.37
C ARG A 162 4.61 18.95 -18.63
N LEU A 163 5.13 18.80 -17.42
CA LEU A 163 4.88 17.60 -16.59
C LEU A 163 3.42 17.51 -16.17
N CYS A 164 2.82 18.59 -15.69
CA CYS A 164 1.38 18.62 -15.34
C CYS A 164 0.53 18.26 -16.56
N THR A 165 0.82 18.82 -17.74
CA THR A 165 0.12 18.47 -18.98
C THR A 165 0.28 17.00 -19.33
N ALA A 166 1.49 16.45 -19.25
CA ALA A 166 1.78 15.04 -19.55
C ALA A 166 1.10 14.08 -18.57
N LEU A 167 0.96 14.49 -17.32
CA LEU A 167 0.26 13.74 -16.28
C LEU A 167 -1.25 13.93 -16.29
N SER A 168 -1.77 14.85 -17.12
CA SER A 168 -3.20 15.23 -17.18
C SER A 168 -3.76 15.66 -15.83
N VAL A 169 -3.00 16.43 -15.07
CA VAL A 169 -3.38 16.96 -13.76
C VAL A 169 -3.23 18.47 -13.71
N ASP A 170 -4.10 19.12 -12.92
CA ASP A 170 -4.02 20.55 -12.67
C ASP A 170 -3.08 20.82 -11.47
N ALA A 171 -2.21 21.83 -11.59
CA ALA A 171 -1.43 22.30 -10.47
C ALA A 171 -2.33 23.11 -9.53
N ALA A 172 -2.65 22.55 -8.36
CA ALA A 172 -3.47 23.24 -7.35
C ALA A 172 -2.71 24.41 -6.71
N ALA A 173 -1.40 24.26 -6.52
CA ALA A 173 -0.53 25.28 -5.96
C ALA A 173 0.90 25.10 -6.48
N ILE A 174 1.59 26.23 -6.65
CA ILE A 174 3.03 26.25 -6.89
C ILE A 174 3.67 26.95 -5.69
N VAL A 175 4.45 26.22 -4.93
CA VAL A 175 5.04 26.70 -3.67
C VAL A 175 6.55 26.58 -3.71
N ARG A 176 7.23 27.42 -2.92
CA ARG A 176 8.65 27.28 -2.68
C ARG A 176 8.89 26.17 -1.65
N GLU A 177 10.04 25.54 -1.72
CA GLU A 177 10.43 24.50 -0.77
C GLU A 177 10.33 24.92 0.70
N ALA A 178 10.83 26.11 1.04
CA ALA A 178 10.76 26.67 2.39
C ALA A 178 9.32 26.85 2.90
N GLU A 179 8.38 27.20 2.02
CA GLU A 179 6.97 27.36 2.33
C GLU A 179 6.29 25.99 2.51
N PHE A 180 6.74 25.00 1.77
CA PHE A 180 6.19 23.64 1.81
C PHE A 180 6.54 22.90 3.10
N ILE A 181 7.77 22.99 3.59
CA ILE A 181 8.27 22.28 4.79
C ILE A 181 7.47 22.68 6.04
N SER A 182 6.98 23.94 6.11
CA SER A 182 6.30 24.48 7.26
C SER A 182 4.80 24.13 7.39
N THR A 183 4.25 23.34 6.48
CA THR A 183 2.79 23.08 6.42
C THR A 183 2.45 21.59 6.69
N PRO A 184 1.39 21.26 7.49
CA PRO A 184 1.06 19.87 7.85
C PRO A 184 0.58 18.98 6.69
N ALA A 185 0.68 17.66 6.92
CA ALA A 185 0.72 16.57 5.94
C ALA A 185 -0.60 16.09 5.32
N ASP A 186 -1.70 16.83 5.36
CA ASP A 186 -2.96 16.39 4.75
C ASP A 186 -3.10 16.96 3.33
N ARG A 187 -2.44 16.29 2.34
CA ARG A 187 -2.19 16.98 1.06
C ARG A 187 -2.42 16.14 -0.17
N ALA A 188 -2.82 16.88 -1.23
CA ALA A 188 -2.74 16.44 -2.61
C ALA A 188 -1.34 15.88 -2.92
N PRO A 189 -1.20 14.95 -3.86
CA PRO A 189 0.09 14.49 -4.34
C PRO A 189 1.02 15.66 -4.68
N VAL A 190 2.32 15.47 -4.43
CA VAL A 190 3.33 16.51 -4.61
C VAL A 190 4.22 16.17 -5.79
N LEU A 191 4.40 17.13 -6.69
CA LEU A 191 5.43 17.08 -7.73
C LEU A 191 6.60 17.96 -7.29
N TRP A 192 7.71 17.32 -6.91
CA TRP A 192 8.94 18.01 -6.56
C TRP A 192 9.81 18.22 -7.80
N ILE A 193 10.27 19.45 -8.02
CA ILE A 193 11.14 19.78 -9.14
C ILE A 193 12.43 20.38 -8.61
N GLY A 194 13.56 19.75 -8.95
CA GLY A 194 14.90 20.10 -8.49
C GLY A 194 15.42 19.17 -7.40
N LYS A 195 16.59 19.46 -6.87
CA LYS A 195 17.19 18.74 -5.75
C LYS A 195 16.55 19.26 -4.46
N PRO A 196 15.92 18.40 -3.63
CA PRO A 196 15.41 18.80 -2.32
C PRO A 196 16.55 19.25 -1.43
N ASP A 197 16.25 20.18 -0.50
CA ASP A 197 17.15 20.51 0.61
C ASP A 197 17.44 19.26 1.46
N GLU A 198 18.61 19.21 2.08
CA GLU A 198 19.01 18.10 2.98
C GLU A 198 18.07 17.95 4.19
N ALA A 199 17.36 19.00 4.55
CA ALA A 199 16.31 18.96 5.57
C ALA A 199 15.07 18.13 5.14
N VAL A 200 14.88 17.93 3.84
CA VAL A 200 13.78 17.11 3.31
C VAL A 200 14.23 15.67 3.19
N ARG A 201 13.84 14.88 4.18
CA ARG A 201 14.05 13.43 4.11
C ARG A 201 13.06 12.83 3.11
N LEU A 202 13.58 12.49 1.92
CA LEU A 202 12.84 11.67 0.98
C LEU A 202 12.89 10.21 1.46
N PRO A 203 11.77 9.47 1.44
CA PRO A 203 11.75 8.05 1.81
C PRO A 203 12.35 7.19 0.67
N VAL A 204 13.56 7.48 0.27
CA VAL A 204 14.29 6.74 -0.75
C VAL A 204 15.33 5.88 -0.04
N HIS A 205 15.30 4.57 -0.26
CA HIS A 205 16.34 3.70 0.24
C HIS A 205 17.70 4.13 -0.32
N GLU A 206 18.64 4.50 0.53
CA GLU A 206 19.98 4.98 0.18
C GLU A 206 20.72 4.06 -0.80
N ASN A 207 20.41 2.76 -0.77
CA ASN A 207 20.99 1.78 -1.67
C ASN A 207 20.40 1.81 -3.10
N GLN A 208 19.28 2.47 -3.32
CA GLN A 208 18.61 2.51 -4.63
C GLN A 208 18.83 3.83 -5.37
N PHE A 209 19.01 4.91 -4.63
CA PHE A 209 19.17 6.23 -5.21
C PHE A 209 20.17 7.07 -4.40
N THR A 210 21.16 7.65 -5.08
CA THR A 210 22.04 8.67 -4.52
C THR A 210 22.12 9.86 -5.48
N LEU A 211 22.18 11.05 -4.93
CA LEU A 211 22.24 12.30 -5.68
C LEU A 211 23.38 13.18 -5.15
N ASN A 212 24.25 13.64 -6.06
CA ASN A 212 25.25 14.65 -5.79
C ASN A 212 25.16 15.79 -6.81
N GLU A 213 26.10 16.73 -6.78
CA GLU A 213 26.08 17.90 -7.64
C GLU A 213 26.24 17.57 -9.14
N ARG A 214 26.90 16.49 -9.50
CA ARG A 214 27.28 16.14 -10.87
C ARG A 214 26.52 14.96 -11.46
N GLU A 215 26.15 14.01 -10.61
CA GLU A 215 25.52 12.76 -11.03
C GLU A 215 24.43 12.30 -10.06
N PHE A 216 23.57 11.43 -10.53
CA PHE A 216 22.73 10.60 -9.70
C PHE A 216 22.94 9.12 -10.05
N LYS A 217 22.77 8.25 -9.05
CA LYS A 217 22.82 6.80 -9.22
C LYS A 217 21.46 6.21 -8.97
N VAL A 218 21.05 5.31 -9.84
CA VAL A 218 19.80 4.53 -9.68
C VAL A 218 20.14 3.07 -9.90
N SER A 219 19.84 2.23 -8.92
CA SER A 219 20.11 0.79 -8.96
C SER A 219 21.55 0.48 -9.41
N GLY A 220 22.53 1.20 -8.85
CA GLY A 220 23.96 1.02 -9.13
C GLY A 220 24.49 1.64 -10.42
N LYS A 221 23.64 2.24 -11.27
CA LYS A 221 24.06 2.92 -12.50
C LYS A 221 24.16 4.43 -12.30
N SER A 222 25.27 5.04 -12.74
CA SER A 222 25.49 6.50 -12.68
C SER A 222 25.00 7.19 -13.94
N TYR A 223 24.41 8.37 -13.77
CA TYR A 223 23.90 9.23 -14.83
C TYR A 223 24.34 10.67 -14.57
N SER A 224 24.81 11.36 -15.61
CA SER A 224 25.17 12.77 -15.53
C SER A 224 23.93 13.65 -15.43
N ARG A 225 23.92 14.59 -14.48
CA ARG A 225 22.84 15.59 -14.34
C ARG A 225 22.75 16.58 -15.50
N GLN A 226 23.78 16.67 -16.32
CA GLN A 226 23.77 17.55 -17.51
C GLN A 226 22.97 16.93 -18.66
N THR A 227 22.95 15.60 -18.77
CA THR A 227 22.40 14.88 -19.93
C THR A 227 21.20 13.99 -19.57
N ALA A 228 20.93 13.78 -18.31
CA ALA A 228 19.87 12.91 -17.85
C ALA A 228 19.01 13.55 -16.76
N SER A 229 17.75 13.14 -16.68
CA SER A 229 16.81 13.49 -15.62
C SER A 229 16.27 12.23 -14.99
N PHE A 230 15.89 12.33 -13.71
CA PHE A 230 15.30 11.25 -12.96
C PHE A 230 13.91 11.66 -12.49
N PHE A 231 12.96 10.75 -12.62
CA PHE A 231 11.62 10.88 -12.09
C PHE A 231 11.29 9.66 -11.23
N SER A 232 10.88 9.90 -10.00
CA SER A 232 10.48 8.85 -9.07
C SER A 232 9.19 9.20 -8.35
N VAL A 233 8.44 8.20 -7.97
CA VAL A 233 7.22 8.33 -7.17
C VAL A 233 7.40 7.52 -5.90
N PHE A 234 7.09 8.10 -4.77
CA PHE A 234 7.16 7.46 -3.45
C PHE A 234 6.09 8.01 -2.51
N ASN A 235 5.77 7.25 -1.47
CA ASN A 235 4.87 7.69 -0.41
C ASN A 235 5.66 8.43 0.67
N THR A 236 5.17 9.59 1.09
CA THR A 236 5.80 10.40 2.16
C THR A 236 5.41 9.96 3.57
N ASN A 237 4.51 8.98 3.70
CA ASN A 237 3.97 8.53 4.99
C ASN A 237 4.77 7.37 5.63
N GLU A 238 5.94 7.02 5.10
CA GLU A 238 6.81 5.97 5.64
C GLU A 238 7.95 6.52 6.54
N ALA A 239 7.79 7.70 7.11
CA ALA A 239 8.75 8.29 8.06
C ALA A 239 8.30 8.09 9.50
#